data_e1070803fbeca30ffa9987bbc8328998
#
_entry.id   e1070803fbeca30ffa9987bbc8328998
#
_cell.length_a   1.000
_cell.length_b   1.000
_cell.length_c   1.000
_cell.angle_alpha   90.00
_cell.angle_beta   90.00
_cell.angle_gamma   90.00
#
_symmetry.space_group_name_H-M   'P 1'
#
loop_
_entity.id
_entity.type
_entity.pdbx_description
1 polymer ?
#
loop_
_entity_poly.entity_id
_entity_poly.type
_entity_poly.pdbx_seq_one_letter_code
_entity_poly.pdbx_strand_id
1 'polypeptide(L)'
;RRRDDLWTLTITAESELVAEINNHVSTVADARRVFAEGASTSTITTNVVLNLNEMVKVTHGEDVTLQLTNGAQISGADLVRRALSDVGLITLIHPVTGPVNLYQSRRRATWKQRQMAMAENPVCPWPDCNTPADECQVHHLTPWLLGGDTNPENLTMACKYHNGVNDDDPNAPPRRGRLERRPGEGIVWRPPWAIPPEDR
;
A
#
# COMPACT_ATOMS: atom_id res chain seq x y z
N ARG A 1 -29.85 -2.98 1.66
CA ARG A 1 -30.56 -3.96 0.78
C ARG A 1 -30.78 -5.25 1.55
N ARG A 2 -31.98 -5.81 1.46
CA ARG A 2 -32.31 -7.13 2.03
C ARG A 2 -32.14 -8.18 0.94
N ARG A 3 -31.51 -9.29 1.28
CA ARG A 3 -31.43 -10.46 0.43
C ARG A 3 -31.64 -11.67 1.35
N ASP A 4 -32.79 -12.28 1.26
CA ASP A 4 -33.31 -13.32 2.18
C ASP A 4 -33.27 -12.81 3.64
N ASP A 5 -32.60 -13.48 4.55
CA ASP A 5 -32.43 -13.07 5.96
C ASP A 5 -31.18 -12.19 6.19
N LEU A 6 -30.52 -11.73 5.10
CA LEU A 6 -29.34 -10.90 5.18
C LEU A 6 -29.67 -9.42 4.88
N TRP A 7 -29.08 -8.53 5.65
CA TRP A 7 -29.14 -7.09 5.43
C TRP A 7 -27.76 -6.58 5.11
N THR A 8 -27.67 -5.67 4.13
CA THR A 8 -26.45 -4.97 3.80
C THR A 8 -26.52 -3.55 4.31
N LEU A 9 -25.60 -3.17 5.16
CA LEU A 9 -25.33 -1.80 5.56
C LEU A 9 -24.25 -1.21 4.65
N THR A 10 -24.54 -0.07 4.04
CA THR A 10 -23.55 0.70 3.27
C THR A 10 -23.31 2.02 3.97
N ILE A 11 -22.07 2.35 4.26
CA ILE A 11 -21.66 3.61 4.87
C ILE A 11 -20.91 4.41 3.82
N THR A 12 -21.35 5.67 3.60
CA THR A 12 -20.66 6.65 2.76
C THR A 12 -20.27 7.81 3.65
N ALA A 13 -18.99 8.05 3.77
CA ALA A 13 -18.42 9.10 4.59
C ALA A 13 -17.06 9.54 4.00
N GLU A 14 -16.35 10.42 4.67
CA GLU A 14 -14.98 10.77 4.34
C GLU A 14 -14.08 9.53 4.32
N SER A 15 -13.11 9.49 3.40
CA SER A 15 -12.28 8.30 3.15
C SER A 15 -11.58 7.79 4.41
N GLU A 16 -11.15 8.70 5.26
CA GLU A 16 -10.49 8.39 6.52
C GLU A 16 -11.43 7.65 7.50
N LEU A 17 -12.63 8.16 7.70
CA LEU A 17 -13.61 7.52 8.58
C LEU A 17 -14.03 6.14 8.07
N VAL A 18 -14.20 6.00 6.75
CA VAL A 18 -14.51 4.70 6.14
C VAL A 18 -13.36 3.72 6.35
N ALA A 19 -12.11 4.16 6.19
CA ALA A 19 -10.94 3.33 6.41
C ALA A 19 -10.79 2.92 7.89
N GLU A 20 -11.04 3.81 8.83
CA GLU A 20 -11.07 3.49 10.26
C GLU A 20 -12.13 2.45 10.59
N ILE A 21 -13.35 2.61 10.07
CA ILE A 21 -14.42 1.62 10.27
C ILE A 21 -14.02 0.27 9.69
N ASN A 22 -13.45 0.24 8.48
CA ASN A 22 -13.01 -1.00 7.83
C ASN A 22 -11.90 -1.70 8.61
N ASN A 23 -10.98 -0.95 9.19
CA ASN A 23 -9.91 -1.48 10.04
C ASN A 23 -10.45 -2.17 11.31
N HIS A 24 -11.57 -1.67 11.85
CA HIS A 24 -12.18 -2.23 13.06
C HIS A 24 -13.22 -3.31 12.78
N VAL A 25 -13.81 -3.36 11.58
CA VAL A 25 -14.92 -4.24 11.22
C VAL A 25 -14.61 -4.96 9.90
N SER A 26 -13.71 -5.93 9.97
CA SER A 26 -13.36 -6.78 8.81
C SER A 26 -14.14 -8.10 8.76
N THR A 27 -14.70 -8.52 9.89
CA THR A 27 -15.49 -9.76 10.01
C THR A 27 -16.82 -9.53 10.70
N VAL A 28 -17.75 -10.49 10.60
CA VAL A 28 -19.02 -10.49 11.35
C VAL A 28 -18.78 -10.50 12.86
N ALA A 29 -17.70 -11.17 13.32
CA ALA A 29 -17.33 -11.19 14.74
C ALA A 29 -16.88 -9.81 15.22
N ASP A 30 -16.10 -9.09 14.40
CA ASP A 30 -15.66 -7.71 14.70
C ASP A 30 -16.87 -6.78 14.75
N ALA A 31 -17.81 -6.89 13.80
CA ALA A 31 -19.04 -6.12 13.81
C ALA A 31 -19.84 -6.34 15.12
N ARG A 32 -20.00 -7.58 15.55
CA ARG A 32 -20.66 -7.90 16.82
C ARG A 32 -19.96 -7.25 18.00
N ARG A 33 -18.64 -7.36 18.08
CA ARG A 33 -17.82 -6.79 19.14
C ARG A 33 -17.97 -5.25 19.20
N VAL A 34 -17.84 -4.59 18.05
CA VAL A 34 -17.92 -3.12 17.97
C VAL A 34 -19.33 -2.60 18.31
N PHE A 35 -20.38 -3.24 17.78
CA PHE A 35 -21.74 -2.72 17.90
C PHE A 35 -22.49 -3.24 19.12
N ALA A 36 -22.12 -4.40 19.68
CA ALA A 36 -22.82 -4.97 20.84
C ALA A 36 -22.08 -4.76 22.16
N GLU A 37 -20.73 -4.71 22.15
CA GLU A 37 -19.90 -4.68 23.34
C GLU A 37 -19.19 -3.33 23.55
N GLY A 38 -19.32 -2.41 22.59
CA GLY A 38 -18.56 -1.17 22.55
C GLY A 38 -17.13 -1.36 22.05
N ALA A 39 -16.60 -0.35 21.37
CA ALA A 39 -15.30 -0.41 20.75
C ALA A 39 -14.19 -0.52 21.79
N SER A 40 -13.52 -1.67 21.86
CA SER A 40 -12.18 -1.76 22.41
C SER A 40 -11.23 -1.14 21.40
N THR A 41 -10.49 -0.11 21.79
CA THR A 41 -9.48 0.56 20.96
C THR A 41 -8.31 -0.38 20.68
N SER A 42 -8.41 -1.13 19.59
CA SER A 42 -7.25 -1.75 18.98
C SER A 42 -6.50 -0.64 18.24
N THR A 43 -5.29 -0.33 18.70
CA THR A 43 -4.44 0.67 18.03
C THR A 43 -3.93 0.08 16.71
N ILE A 44 -4.61 0.37 15.62
CA ILE A 44 -4.13 0.03 14.28
C ILE A 44 -3.22 1.18 13.85
N THR A 45 -1.93 0.86 13.66
CA THR A 45 -0.95 1.84 13.21
C THR A 45 -1.04 1.98 11.70
N THR A 46 -1.60 3.08 11.24
CA THR A 46 -1.60 3.46 9.83
C THR A 46 -0.47 4.44 9.56
N ASN A 47 0.32 4.20 8.52
CA ASN A 47 1.44 5.06 8.16
C ASN A 47 0.97 6.17 7.21
N VAL A 48 1.40 7.39 7.47
CA VAL A 48 1.31 8.49 6.52
C VAL A 48 2.49 8.41 5.57
N VAL A 49 2.22 8.43 4.26
CA VAL A 49 3.25 8.46 3.23
C VAL A 49 3.50 9.90 2.83
N LEU A 50 4.73 10.34 2.99
CA LEU A 50 5.14 11.72 2.74
C LEU A 50 6.47 11.71 1.99
N ASN A 51 6.51 12.23 0.78
CA ASN A 51 7.76 12.45 0.09
C ASN A 51 8.42 13.78 0.53
N LEU A 52 9.70 13.92 0.23
CA LEU A 52 10.47 15.10 0.68
C LEU A 52 9.91 16.42 0.14
N ASN A 53 9.39 16.44 -1.09
CA ASN A 53 8.82 17.65 -1.69
C ASN A 53 7.49 18.01 -1.03
N GLU A 54 6.67 17.03 -0.68
CA GLU A 54 5.42 17.24 0.08
C GLU A 54 5.72 17.74 1.50
N MET A 55 6.76 17.20 2.15
CA MET A 55 7.21 17.68 3.44
C MET A 55 7.57 19.18 3.41
N VAL A 56 8.29 19.61 2.38
CA VAL A 56 8.63 21.04 2.19
C VAL A 56 7.36 21.88 2.03
N LYS A 57 6.39 21.43 1.24
CA LYS A 57 5.10 22.11 1.05
C LYS A 57 4.32 22.21 2.36
N VAL A 58 4.18 21.11 3.10
CA VAL A 58 3.50 21.08 4.40
C VAL A 58 4.17 22.05 5.39
N THR A 59 5.51 22.08 5.43
CA THR A 59 6.24 23.01 6.32
C THR A 59 6.10 24.48 5.93
N HIS A 60 5.81 24.76 4.66
CA HIS A 60 5.48 26.11 4.18
C HIS A 60 4.00 26.46 4.28
N GLY A 61 3.17 25.56 4.83
CA GLY A 61 1.73 25.79 5.03
C GLY A 61 0.88 25.61 3.77
N GLU A 62 1.43 24.97 2.73
CA GLU A 62 0.66 24.62 1.55
C GLU A 62 -0.29 23.44 1.85
N ASP A 63 -1.51 23.50 1.32
CA ASP A 63 -2.47 22.42 1.45
C ASP A 63 -2.10 21.29 0.46
N VAL A 64 -1.70 20.15 1.00
CA VAL A 64 -1.36 18.94 0.24
C VAL A 64 -2.22 17.77 0.69
N THR A 65 -2.63 16.94 -0.24
CA THR A 65 -3.33 15.69 0.06
C THR A 65 -2.31 14.56 0.15
N LEU A 66 -2.28 13.86 1.29
CA LEU A 66 -1.34 12.79 1.61
C LEU A 66 -2.06 11.45 1.62
N GLN A 67 -1.38 10.41 1.13
CA GLN A 67 -1.89 9.04 1.08
C GLN A 67 -1.53 8.28 2.37
N LEU A 68 -2.47 7.52 2.88
CA LEU A 68 -2.26 6.58 4.00
C LEU A 68 -2.12 5.14 3.48
N THR A 69 -1.42 4.28 4.22
CA THR A 69 -1.23 2.88 3.83
C THR A 69 -2.51 2.04 3.89
N ASN A 70 -3.56 2.53 4.54
CA ASN A 70 -4.90 1.93 4.55
C ASN A 70 -5.80 2.42 3.39
N GLY A 71 -5.24 3.16 2.44
CA GLY A 71 -5.97 3.68 1.27
C GLY A 71 -6.71 5.00 1.50
N ALA A 72 -6.78 5.52 2.72
CA ALA A 72 -7.37 6.82 3.00
C ALA A 72 -6.45 7.97 2.59
N GLN A 73 -7.03 9.19 2.56
CA GLN A 73 -6.32 10.43 2.30
C GLN A 73 -6.54 11.42 3.44
N ILE A 74 -5.52 12.19 3.78
CA ILE A 74 -5.61 13.29 4.75
C ILE A 74 -4.98 14.56 4.19
N SER A 75 -5.39 15.71 4.71
CA SER A 75 -4.74 16.97 4.38
C SER A 75 -3.41 17.14 5.14
N GLY A 76 -2.51 17.97 4.61
CA GLY A 76 -1.30 18.36 5.32
C GLY A 76 -1.59 19.01 6.66
N ALA A 77 -2.68 19.79 6.76
CA ALA A 77 -3.13 20.40 8.02
C ALA A 77 -3.55 19.33 9.06
N ASP A 78 -4.20 18.26 8.63
CA ASP A 78 -4.58 17.15 9.52
C ASP A 78 -3.37 16.34 9.96
N LEU A 79 -2.38 16.15 9.07
CA LEU A 79 -1.11 15.54 9.44
C LEU A 79 -0.43 16.34 10.57
N VAL A 80 -0.29 17.65 10.43
CA VAL A 80 0.33 18.50 11.47
C VAL A 80 -0.46 18.39 12.78
N ARG A 81 -1.78 18.45 12.70
CA ARG A 81 -2.65 18.31 13.89
C ARG A 81 -2.44 16.98 14.61
N ARG A 82 -2.30 15.87 13.86
CA ARG A 82 -2.07 14.53 14.40
C ARG A 82 -0.65 14.32 14.91
N ALA A 83 0.36 14.86 14.23
CA ALA A 83 1.74 14.81 14.68
C ALA A 83 1.94 15.48 16.05
N LEU A 84 1.07 16.41 16.40
CA LEU A 84 1.06 17.07 17.71
C LEU A 84 0.27 16.32 18.79
N SER A 85 -0.56 15.32 18.41
CA SER A 85 -1.51 14.67 19.33
C SER A 85 -1.27 13.21 19.68
N ASP A 86 -0.17 12.60 19.30
CA ASP A 86 0.22 11.20 19.54
C ASP A 86 0.01 10.18 18.40
N VAL A 87 1.09 9.42 18.21
CA VAL A 87 1.20 8.10 17.57
C VAL A 87 0.83 8.01 16.09
N GLY A 88 1.75 8.42 15.24
CA GLY A 88 1.78 8.04 13.83
C GLY A 88 3.20 7.67 13.39
N LEU A 89 3.36 6.69 12.49
CA LEU A 89 4.64 6.48 11.81
C LEU A 89 4.65 7.33 10.53
N ILE A 90 5.62 8.23 10.43
CA ILE A 90 5.88 9.01 9.22
C ILE A 90 7.06 8.38 8.51
N THR A 91 6.86 7.94 7.26
CA THR A 91 7.92 7.39 6.43
C THR A 91 8.30 8.40 5.37
N LEU A 92 9.57 8.84 5.40
CA LEU A 92 10.13 9.71 4.38
C LEU A 92 10.66 8.89 3.21
N ILE A 93 10.24 9.24 2.00
CA ILE A 93 10.68 8.60 0.76
C ILE A 93 11.46 9.62 -0.06
N HIS A 94 12.67 9.21 -0.48
CA HIS A 94 13.45 10.03 -1.40
C HIS A 94 12.85 9.96 -2.81
N PRO A 95 12.55 11.10 -3.48
CA PRO A 95 11.78 11.13 -4.71
C PRO A 95 12.45 10.44 -5.91
N VAL A 96 13.77 10.21 -5.85
CA VAL A 96 14.53 9.57 -6.93
C VAL A 96 14.98 8.15 -6.58
N THR A 97 15.40 7.90 -5.31
CA THR A 97 15.97 6.63 -4.89
C THR A 97 14.98 5.72 -4.17
N GLY A 98 13.78 6.20 -3.88
CA GLY A 98 12.79 5.45 -3.11
C GLY A 98 13.20 5.21 -1.65
N PRO A 99 12.72 4.14 -1.03
CA PRO A 99 13.05 3.79 0.36
C PRO A 99 14.52 3.47 0.55
N VAL A 100 15.12 3.89 1.68
CA VAL A 100 16.53 3.66 1.99
C VAL A 100 16.79 2.21 2.43
N ASN A 101 17.82 1.60 1.89
CA ASN A 101 18.14 0.17 1.87
C ASN A 101 18.38 -0.54 3.21
N LEU A 102 17.90 -1.80 3.30
CA LEU A 102 18.32 -2.79 4.30
C LEU A 102 18.45 -4.17 3.61
N TYR A 103 19.67 -4.61 3.34
CA TYR A 103 19.97 -5.91 2.72
C TYR A 103 19.62 -7.08 3.63
N GLN A 104 18.90 -8.09 3.12
CA GLN A 104 18.69 -9.36 3.80
C GLN A 104 18.63 -10.54 2.81
N SER A 105 19.31 -11.62 3.17
CA SER A 105 19.37 -12.91 2.45
C SER A 105 18.16 -13.83 2.72
N ARG A 106 17.00 -13.32 3.10
CA ARG A 106 15.81 -14.11 3.42
C ARG A 106 14.68 -13.81 2.43
N ARG A 107 14.03 -14.88 1.92
CA ARG A 107 12.89 -14.78 1.01
C ARG A 107 11.74 -13.92 1.53
N ARG A 108 11.46 -13.96 2.82
CA ARG A 108 10.37 -13.19 3.40
C ARG A 108 10.86 -11.81 3.83
N ALA A 109 10.20 -10.79 3.33
CA ALA A 109 10.41 -9.42 3.79
C ALA A 109 10.18 -9.30 5.30
N THR A 110 11.04 -8.55 5.96
CA THR A 110 10.87 -8.20 7.36
C THR A 110 9.70 -7.21 7.51
N TRP A 111 9.23 -7.04 8.74
CA TRP A 111 8.24 -6.02 9.05
C TRP A 111 8.67 -4.62 8.57
N LYS A 112 9.93 -4.25 8.77
CA LYS A 112 10.48 -2.95 8.33
C LYS A 112 10.45 -2.80 6.80
N GLN A 113 10.86 -3.82 6.07
CA GLN A 113 10.81 -3.81 4.60
C GLN A 113 9.37 -3.74 4.09
N ARG A 114 8.42 -4.44 4.75
CA ARG A 114 7.00 -4.32 4.44
C ARG A 114 6.52 -2.88 4.66
N GLN A 115 6.86 -2.23 5.79
CA GLN A 115 6.47 -0.84 6.03
C GLN A 115 7.02 0.11 4.96
N MET A 116 8.27 -0.09 4.53
CA MET A 116 8.87 0.71 3.45
C MET A 116 8.14 0.50 2.12
N ALA A 117 7.82 -0.74 1.74
CA ALA A 117 7.08 -1.05 0.52
C ALA A 117 5.65 -0.48 0.55
N MET A 118 4.97 -0.53 1.71
CA MET A 118 3.65 0.08 1.92
C MET A 118 3.70 1.60 1.82
N ALA A 119 4.75 2.23 2.36
CA ALA A 119 4.93 3.67 2.30
C ALA A 119 5.21 4.16 0.86
N GLU A 120 5.94 3.37 0.07
CA GLU A 120 6.18 3.68 -1.34
C GLU A 120 4.93 3.48 -2.20
N ASN A 121 4.13 2.44 -1.92
CA ASN A 121 2.91 2.10 -2.65
C ASN A 121 1.75 1.88 -1.67
N PRO A 122 1.05 2.96 -1.25
CA PRO A 122 -0.07 2.89 -0.29
C PRO A 122 -1.28 2.12 -0.81
N VAL A 123 -1.33 1.89 -2.11
CA VAL A 123 -2.31 1.03 -2.79
C VAL A 123 -1.58 0.09 -3.76
N CYS A 124 -2.24 -1.00 -4.15
CA CYS A 124 -1.71 -1.88 -5.19
C CYS A 124 -1.42 -1.08 -6.48
N PRO A 125 -0.17 -1.08 -7.02
CA PRO A 125 0.20 -0.24 -8.17
C PRO A 125 -0.30 -0.78 -9.52
N TRP A 126 -1.13 -1.81 -9.53
CA TRP A 126 -1.75 -2.30 -10.75
C TRP A 126 -2.85 -1.33 -11.22
N PRO A 127 -2.97 -1.04 -12.55
CA PRO A 127 -3.98 -0.13 -13.06
C PRO A 127 -5.39 -0.46 -12.56
N ASP A 128 -6.14 0.58 -12.20
CA ASP A 128 -7.51 0.51 -11.71
C ASP A 128 -7.71 -0.31 -10.41
N CYS A 129 -6.62 -0.67 -9.73
CA CYS A 129 -6.68 -1.37 -8.46
C CYS A 129 -6.60 -0.39 -7.28
N ASN A 130 -7.61 -0.44 -6.42
CA ASN A 130 -7.70 0.41 -5.23
C ASN A 130 -7.50 -0.38 -3.92
N THR A 131 -6.90 -1.59 -3.99
CA THR A 131 -6.65 -2.39 -2.78
C THR A 131 -5.59 -1.71 -1.91
N PRO A 132 -5.90 -1.33 -0.67
CA PRO A 132 -4.96 -0.69 0.24
C PRO A 132 -3.75 -1.57 0.52
N ALA A 133 -2.59 -0.98 0.80
CA ALA A 133 -1.35 -1.70 1.05
C ALA A 133 -1.44 -2.61 2.29
N ASP A 134 -2.26 -2.25 3.27
CA ASP A 134 -2.49 -3.09 4.46
C ASP A 134 -3.07 -4.47 4.09
N GLU A 135 -3.88 -4.54 3.05
CA GLU A 135 -4.49 -5.77 2.51
C GLU A 135 -3.64 -6.44 1.42
N CYS A 136 -2.52 -5.83 1.04
CA CYS A 136 -1.61 -6.34 0.03
C CYS A 136 -0.54 -7.27 0.60
N GLN A 137 0.07 -8.03 -0.28
CA GLN A 137 1.24 -8.87 -0.01
C GLN A 137 2.50 -8.16 -0.51
N VAL A 138 3.64 -8.42 0.13
CA VAL A 138 4.94 -8.01 -0.42
C VAL A 138 5.24 -8.88 -1.64
N HIS A 139 5.50 -8.23 -2.77
CA HIS A 139 5.82 -8.84 -4.05
C HIS A 139 7.26 -8.52 -4.42
N HIS A 140 7.99 -9.51 -5.00
CA HIS A 140 9.32 -9.31 -5.55
C HIS A 140 9.19 -8.97 -7.04
N LEU A 141 9.73 -7.84 -7.47
CA LEU A 141 9.73 -7.41 -8.87
C LEU A 141 10.53 -8.38 -9.75
N THR A 142 11.73 -8.75 -9.29
CA THR A 142 12.46 -9.92 -9.79
C THR A 142 12.18 -11.07 -8.83
N PRO A 143 11.57 -12.18 -9.28
CA PRO A 143 11.18 -13.28 -8.41
C PRO A 143 12.36 -13.86 -7.62
N TRP A 144 12.13 -14.22 -6.36
CA TRP A 144 13.14 -14.86 -5.52
C TRP A 144 13.77 -16.09 -6.17
N LEU A 145 12.95 -16.91 -6.85
CA LEU A 145 13.42 -18.12 -7.55
C LEU A 145 14.35 -17.82 -8.73
N LEU A 146 14.34 -16.59 -9.23
CA LEU A 146 15.21 -16.11 -10.30
C LEU A 146 16.36 -15.24 -9.79
N GLY A 147 16.65 -15.31 -8.49
CA GLY A 147 17.76 -14.59 -7.86
C GLY A 147 17.42 -13.17 -7.40
N GLY A 148 16.14 -12.80 -7.36
CA GLY A 148 15.72 -11.49 -6.86
C GLY A 148 15.90 -11.37 -5.35
N ASP A 149 16.65 -10.39 -4.91
CA ASP A 149 16.92 -10.12 -3.50
C ASP A 149 15.69 -9.59 -2.77
N THR A 150 15.59 -9.88 -1.46
CA THR A 150 14.60 -9.27 -0.58
C THR A 150 15.14 -7.97 -0.03
N ASN A 151 15.18 -6.95 -0.88
CA ASN A 151 15.59 -5.60 -0.55
C ASN A 151 14.54 -4.58 -1.06
N PRO A 152 14.49 -3.34 -0.53
CA PRO A 152 13.48 -2.36 -0.90
C PRO A 152 13.41 -2.05 -2.40
N GLU A 153 14.53 -2.14 -3.12
CA GLU A 153 14.61 -1.87 -4.55
C GLU A 153 13.85 -2.91 -5.37
N ASN A 154 13.79 -4.16 -4.86
CA ASN A 154 13.13 -5.29 -5.50
C ASN A 154 11.76 -5.63 -4.90
N LEU A 155 11.27 -4.85 -3.94
CA LEU A 155 10.01 -5.11 -3.26
C LEU A 155 8.97 -4.05 -3.61
N THR A 156 7.71 -4.49 -3.70
CA THR A 156 6.53 -3.63 -3.78
C THR A 156 5.35 -4.29 -3.08
N MET A 157 4.23 -3.56 -2.99
CA MET A 157 2.95 -4.12 -2.52
C MET A 157 2.10 -4.52 -3.72
N ALA A 158 1.54 -5.73 -3.69
CA ALA A 158 0.55 -6.16 -4.67
C ALA A 158 -0.60 -6.91 -3.97
N CYS A 159 -1.85 -6.65 -4.37
CA CYS A 159 -2.97 -7.40 -3.83
C CYS A 159 -2.85 -8.88 -4.20
N LYS A 160 -3.54 -9.76 -3.46
CA LYS A 160 -3.44 -11.21 -3.67
C LYS A 160 -3.69 -11.62 -5.13
N TYR A 161 -4.67 -10.98 -5.80
CA TYR A 161 -4.98 -11.27 -7.19
C TYR A 161 -3.82 -10.83 -8.11
N HIS A 162 -3.39 -9.58 -8.04
CA HIS A 162 -2.35 -9.04 -8.93
C HIS A 162 -0.96 -9.64 -8.65
N ASN A 163 -0.67 -10.00 -7.40
CA ASN A 163 0.51 -10.79 -7.07
C ASN A 163 0.52 -12.17 -7.75
N GLY A 164 -0.67 -12.80 -7.90
CA GLY A 164 -0.78 -14.10 -8.55
C GLY A 164 -0.86 -14.09 -10.08
N VAL A 165 -1.15 -12.93 -10.70
CA VAL A 165 -1.28 -12.79 -12.17
C VAL A 165 -0.15 -11.99 -12.80
N ASN A 166 0.80 -11.49 -11.99
CA ASN A 166 1.99 -10.81 -12.47
C ASN A 166 2.81 -11.76 -13.34
N ASP A 167 3.29 -11.29 -14.50
CA ASP A 167 4.09 -12.11 -15.42
C ASP A 167 5.54 -12.18 -14.88
N ASP A 168 5.75 -13.08 -13.91
CA ASP A 168 7.01 -13.26 -13.18
C ASP A 168 8.05 -14.06 -13.95
N ASP A 169 7.62 -14.96 -14.86
CA ASP A 169 8.50 -15.81 -15.64
C ASP A 169 8.96 -15.08 -16.91
N PRO A 170 10.25 -14.71 -17.02
CA PRO A 170 10.77 -14.02 -18.20
C PRO A 170 10.78 -14.90 -19.46
N ASN A 171 10.71 -16.25 -19.28
CA ASN A 171 10.72 -17.19 -20.39
C ASN A 171 9.30 -17.53 -20.90
N ALA A 172 8.26 -17.16 -20.17
CA ALA A 172 6.89 -17.36 -20.58
C ALA A 172 6.38 -16.18 -21.40
N PRO A 173 5.50 -16.40 -22.40
CA PRO A 173 4.84 -15.30 -23.10
C PRO A 173 4.07 -14.42 -22.11
N PRO A 174 4.29 -13.09 -22.12
CA PRO A 174 3.59 -12.19 -21.23
C PRO A 174 2.08 -12.19 -21.53
N ARG A 175 1.26 -12.26 -20.47
CA ARG A 175 -0.21 -12.38 -20.57
C ARG A 175 -0.95 -11.22 -19.94
N ARG A 176 -0.48 -10.78 -18.78
CA ARG A 176 -1.14 -9.78 -17.94
C ARG A 176 -0.27 -8.54 -17.72
N GLY A 177 0.99 -8.61 -18.08
CA GLY A 177 1.98 -7.60 -17.76
C GLY A 177 2.59 -7.80 -16.38
N ARG A 178 3.54 -6.96 -16.04
CA ARG A 178 4.28 -7.06 -14.78
C ARG A 178 4.48 -5.70 -14.13
N LEU A 179 4.67 -5.73 -12.83
CA LEU A 179 5.15 -4.57 -12.07
C LEU A 179 6.66 -4.46 -12.25
N GLU A 180 7.13 -3.25 -12.50
CA GLU A 180 8.55 -2.96 -12.62
C GLU A 180 8.87 -1.62 -11.97
N ARG A 181 10.11 -1.45 -11.52
CA ARG A 181 10.61 -0.17 -11.01
C ARG A 181 11.23 0.63 -12.14
N ARG A 182 10.80 1.88 -12.28
CA ARG A 182 11.41 2.83 -13.22
C ARG A 182 12.06 3.99 -12.50
N PRO A 183 13.26 4.40 -12.90
CA PRO A 183 13.91 5.56 -12.33
C PRO A 183 13.04 6.81 -12.47
N GLY A 184 12.78 7.50 -11.35
CA GLY A 184 11.98 8.72 -11.31
C GLY A 184 10.45 8.53 -11.37
N GLU A 185 9.95 7.33 -11.70
CA GLU A 185 8.52 7.04 -11.77
C GLU A 185 8.04 6.13 -10.62
N GLY A 186 8.98 5.45 -9.93
CA GLY A 186 8.66 4.46 -8.91
C GLY A 186 8.21 3.12 -9.48
N ILE A 187 7.20 2.50 -8.89
CA ILE A 187 6.64 1.23 -9.36
C ILE A 187 5.54 1.49 -10.36
N VAL A 188 5.68 0.90 -11.53
CA VAL A 188 4.71 1.01 -12.64
C VAL A 188 4.31 -0.36 -13.15
N TRP A 189 3.12 -0.45 -13.70
CA TRP A 189 2.70 -1.63 -14.45
C TRP A 189 3.17 -1.54 -15.90
N ARG A 190 3.84 -2.56 -16.38
CA ARG A 190 4.23 -2.72 -17.77
C ARG A 190 3.27 -3.67 -18.47
N PRO A 191 2.53 -3.21 -19.48
CA PRO A 191 1.59 -4.07 -20.20
C PRO A 191 2.31 -5.17 -20.99
N PRO A 192 1.66 -6.30 -21.28
CA PRO A 192 2.30 -7.44 -21.97
C PRO A 192 2.79 -7.11 -23.37
N TRP A 193 2.14 -6.18 -24.06
CA TRP A 193 2.55 -5.73 -25.41
C TRP A 193 3.74 -4.78 -25.40
N ALA A 194 4.10 -4.20 -24.26
CA ALA A 194 5.27 -3.32 -24.11
C ALA A 194 6.52 -4.06 -23.61
N ILE A 195 6.47 -5.38 -23.45
CA ILE A 195 7.61 -6.22 -23.08
C ILE A 195 8.32 -6.65 -24.37
N PRO A 196 9.57 -6.19 -24.62
CA PRO A 196 10.31 -6.53 -25.84
C PRO A 196 10.54 -8.04 -26.00
N PRO A 197 10.73 -8.55 -27.22
CA PRO A 197 11.02 -9.96 -27.45
C PRO A 197 12.32 -10.46 -26.80
N GLU A 198 13.29 -9.57 -26.63
CA GLU A 198 14.55 -9.84 -25.95
C GLU A 198 14.45 -10.03 -24.43
N ASP A 199 13.36 -9.55 -23.86
CA ASP A 199 13.00 -9.73 -22.43
C ASP A 199 12.02 -10.91 -22.25
N ARG A 200 11.83 -11.73 -23.29
CA ARG A 200 10.88 -12.85 -23.29
C ARG A 200 11.59 -14.18 -23.12
#